data_8aeee4f1a47695340a3edfecc2360b27
#
_entry.id   8aeee4f1a47695340a3edfecc2360b27
#
_cell.length_a   1.000
_cell.length_b   1.000
_cell.length_c   1.000
_cell.angle_alpha   90.00
_cell.angle_beta   90.00
_cell.angle_gamma   90.00
#
_symmetry.space_group_name_H-M   'P 1'
#
loop_
_entity.id
_entity.type
_entity.pdbx_description
1 polymer ?
#
loop_
_entity_poly.entity_id
_entity_poly.type
_entity_poly.pdbx_seq_one_letter_code
_entity_poly.pdbx_strand_id
1 'polypeptide(L)'
;MFPAPESPTLTSRRVAGLARSLPFMQALHGQTVVIVEGGAASDARARHAFAQDVALLALTGVRPIVVQGVPAAPGTPSIHAVHAAMAGVNHELVRLIGSHGAKAIGIDGHDGGLLVASAHSDRTDTSAVARFDGTALNAFLENGLVPVVMPVAPDDAGHDHLLRAERLGSLFAQRTGAVTLVMMVDSALLRELGELAGLYGITELEQWLAEHPAATAAPCVREALDALAHGVQNVHLADIGQPESLIDELLTEEGSGVVFCRRGNTDLLAETRRYFADSASVLRDGFNVEQKQVVRF
;
A
#
# COMPACT_ATOMS: atom_id res chain seq x y z
N MET A 1 -24.65 10.64 44.39
CA MET A 1 -25.12 10.34 43.03
C MET A 1 -24.19 11.08 42.09
N PHE A 2 -23.19 10.44 41.54
CA PHE A 2 -22.25 11.06 40.58
C PHE A 2 -22.96 11.17 39.23
N PRO A 3 -22.88 12.30 38.51
CA PRO A 3 -23.43 12.39 37.18
C PRO A 3 -22.73 11.40 36.25
N ALA A 4 -23.51 10.77 35.36
CA ALA A 4 -22.99 9.89 34.35
C ALA A 4 -21.97 10.66 33.45
N PRO A 5 -20.87 10.03 32.98
CA PRO A 5 -19.90 10.69 32.12
C PRO A 5 -20.62 11.18 30.85
N GLU A 6 -20.48 12.47 30.56
CA GLU A 6 -21.00 13.06 29.32
C GLU A 6 -20.40 12.35 28.11
N SER A 7 -21.24 12.04 27.13
CA SER A 7 -20.77 11.47 25.86
C SER A 7 -19.77 12.42 25.20
N PRO A 8 -18.60 11.93 24.73
CA PRO A 8 -17.57 12.79 24.16
C PRO A 8 -18.11 13.58 22.98
N THR A 9 -17.82 14.88 22.95
CA THR A 9 -18.20 15.77 21.84
C THR A 9 -17.55 15.32 20.54
N LEU A 10 -18.11 15.68 19.38
CA LEU A 10 -17.54 15.37 18.04
C LEU A 10 -16.08 15.82 17.94
N THR A 11 -15.72 16.95 18.53
CA THR A 11 -14.37 17.48 18.56
C THR A 11 -13.42 16.57 19.36
N SER A 12 -13.84 16.08 20.53
CA SER A 12 -13.04 15.18 21.35
C SER A 12 -12.84 13.82 20.69
N ARG A 13 -13.83 13.32 19.93
CA ARG A 13 -13.69 12.07 19.13
C ARG A 13 -12.68 12.22 18.00
N ARG A 14 -12.64 13.37 17.29
CA ARG A 14 -11.70 13.64 16.22
C ARG A 14 -10.25 13.74 16.75
N VAL A 15 -10.05 14.45 17.85
CA VAL A 15 -8.73 14.55 18.48
C VAL A 15 -8.26 13.18 19.01
N ALA A 16 -9.15 12.40 19.59
CA ALA A 16 -8.84 11.03 20.03
C ALA A 16 -8.47 10.12 18.86
N GLY A 17 -9.10 10.27 17.68
CA GLY A 17 -8.73 9.56 16.46
C GLY A 17 -7.29 9.84 16.03
N LEU A 18 -6.93 11.13 15.93
CA LEU A 18 -5.55 11.54 15.60
C LEU A 18 -4.52 11.01 16.60
N ALA A 19 -4.82 11.06 17.90
CA ALA A 19 -3.94 10.54 18.94
C ALA A 19 -3.72 9.02 18.83
N ARG A 20 -4.73 8.27 18.38
CA ARG A 20 -4.62 6.82 18.14
C ARG A 20 -3.78 6.50 16.91
N SER A 21 -3.84 7.32 15.86
CA SER A 21 -3.05 7.12 14.63
C SER A 21 -1.57 7.50 14.78
N LEU A 22 -1.21 8.30 15.79
CA LEU A 22 0.14 8.82 15.96
C LEU A 22 1.22 7.73 16.09
N PRO A 23 1.04 6.63 16.84
CA PRO A 23 2.04 5.56 16.91
C PRO A 23 2.32 4.91 15.54
N PHE A 24 1.29 4.72 14.72
CA PHE A 24 1.42 4.17 13.36
C PHE A 24 2.18 5.14 12.45
N MET A 25 1.85 6.44 12.51
CA MET A 25 2.57 7.47 11.78
C MET A 25 4.06 7.50 12.16
N GLN A 26 4.37 7.36 13.45
CA GLN A 26 5.76 7.32 13.93
C GLN A 26 6.49 6.06 13.46
N ALA A 27 5.83 4.90 13.47
CA ALA A 27 6.41 3.64 13.01
C ALA A 27 6.70 3.64 11.51
N LEU A 28 5.85 4.30 10.71
CA LEU A 28 6.00 4.40 9.26
C LEU A 28 6.87 5.59 8.82
N HIS A 29 7.16 6.54 9.70
CA HIS A 29 7.97 7.71 9.36
C HIS A 29 9.35 7.31 8.85
N GLY A 30 9.74 7.81 7.68
CA GLY A 30 10.99 7.48 7.01
C GLY A 30 11.03 6.08 6.38
N GLN A 31 9.99 5.27 6.56
CA GLN A 31 9.91 3.93 5.97
C GLN A 31 9.39 3.99 4.53
N THR A 32 9.82 3.02 3.72
CA THR A 32 9.28 2.83 2.37
C THR A 32 8.05 1.92 2.45
N VAL A 33 6.98 2.35 1.81
CA VAL A 33 5.72 1.61 1.64
C VAL A 33 5.42 1.51 0.15
N VAL A 34 5.25 0.29 -0.37
CA VAL A 34 4.84 0.08 -1.76
C VAL A 34 3.33 -0.11 -1.80
N ILE A 35 2.66 0.62 -2.70
CA ILE A 35 1.22 0.63 -2.83
C ILE A 35 0.88 0.27 -4.29
N VAL A 36 0.21 -0.84 -4.49
CA VAL A 36 -0.30 -1.25 -5.79
C VAL A 36 -1.73 -0.75 -5.92
N GLU A 37 -1.98 0.15 -6.87
CA GLU A 37 -3.32 0.56 -7.23
C GLU A 37 -3.98 -0.57 -8.04
N GLY A 38 -5.02 -1.19 -7.52
CA GLY A 38 -5.78 -2.17 -8.29
C GLY A 38 -6.45 -1.51 -9.50
N GLY A 39 -6.34 -2.12 -10.67
CA GLY A 39 -6.88 -1.57 -11.94
C GLY A 39 -8.40 -1.31 -11.96
N ALA A 40 -9.11 -1.64 -10.88
CA ALA A 40 -10.52 -1.34 -10.68
C ALA A 40 -10.84 0.13 -10.34
N ALA A 41 -9.84 0.97 -10.06
CA ALA A 41 -10.05 2.41 -9.85
C ALA A 41 -10.39 3.17 -11.15
N SER A 42 -11.35 2.65 -11.91
CA SER A 42 -11.90 3.32 -13.09
C SER A 42 -12.73 4.56 -12.74
N ASP A 43 -13.20 4.66 -11.49
CA ASP A 43 -13.97 5.79 -11.00
C ASP A 43 -13.05 6.95 -10.57
N ALA A 44 -13.31 8.13 -11.11
CA ALA A 44 -12.59 9.37 -10.80
C ALA A 44 -12.62 9.72 -9.29
N ARG A 45 -13.71 9.37 -8.59
CA ARG A 45 -13.85 9.59 -7.15
C ARG A 45 -12.91 8.69 -6.36
N ALA A 46 -12.82 7.42 -6.70
CA ALA A 46 -11.91 6.47 -6.07
C ALA A 46 -10.44 6.88 -6.28
N ARG A 47 -10.08 7.28 -7.51
CA ARG A 47 -8.73 7.82 -7.78
C ARG A 47 -8.40 9.07 -6.99
N HIS A 48 -9.37 9.97 -6.82
CA HIS A 48 -9.16 11.19 -6.02
C HIS A 48 -8.92 10.87 -4.55
N ALA A 49 -9.74 9.98 -3.96
CA ALA A 49 -9.57 9.53 -2.58
C ALA A 49 -8.22 8.82 -2.39
N PHE A 50 -7.87 7.88 -3.27
CA PHE A 50 -6.59 7.20 -3.26
C PHE A 50 -5.39 8.17 -3.33
N ALA A 51 -5.44 9.16 -4.24
CA ALA A 51 -4.38 10.17 -4.36
C ALA A 51 -4.27 11.05 -3.09
N GLN A 52 -5.38 11.35 -2.44
CA GLN A 52 -5.42 12.06 -1.16
C GLN A 52 -4.73 11.23 -0.06
N ASP A 53 -5.03 9.94 0.03
CA ASP A 53 -4.43 9.03 1.00
C ASP A 53 -2.91 8.90 0.80
N VAL A 54 -2.47 8.71 -0.45
CA VAL A 54 -1.03 8.66 -0.80
C VAL A 54 -0.33 9.97 -0.43
N ALA A 55 -0.95 11.12 -0.72
CA ALA A 55 -0.40 12.42 -0.36
C ALA A 55 -0.28 12.60 1.15
N LEU A 56 -1.29 12.16 1.93
CA LEU A 56 -1.26 12.20 3.38
C LEU A 56 -0.11 11.36 3.95
N LEU A 57 0.08 10.13 3.45
CA LEU A 57 1.23 9.28 3.83
C LEU A 57 2.56 9.98 3.54
N ALA A 58 2.73 10.55 2.35
CA ALA A 58 3.96 11.26 2.00
C ALA A 58 4.21 12.48 2.91
N LEU A 59 3.16 13.25 3.22
CA LEU A 59 3.24 14.43 4.09
C LEU A 59 3.53 14.09 5.56
N THR A 60 3.18 12.88 6.00
CA THR A 60 3.56 12.37 7.34
C THR A 60 4.98 11.80 7.40
N GLY A 61 5.72 11.85 6.29
CA GLY A 61 7.11 11.41 6.21
C GLY A 61 7.30 9.95 5.82
N VAL A 62 6.24 9.25 5.43
CA VAL A 62 6.34 7.95 4.75
C VAL A 62 6.94 8.16 3.36
N ARG A 63 7.65 7.18 2.83
CA ARG A 63 8.19 7.16 1.45
C ARG A 63 7.37 6.22 0.57
N PRO A 64 6.22 6.64 0.03
CA PRO A 64 5.38 5.77 -0.78
C PRO A 64 5.93 5.61 -2.19
N ILE A 65 5.83 4.37 -2.72
CA ILE A 65 6.00 4.03 -4.13
C ILE A 65 4.64 3.52 -4.61
N VAL A 66 4.06 4.17 -5.60
CA VAL A 66 2.80 3.74 -6.20
C VAL A 66 3.08 2.94 -7.46
N VAL A 67 2.57 1.72 -7.54
CA VAL A 67 2.51 0.93 -8.78
C VAL A 67 1.10 1.05 -9.33
N GLN A 68 0.98 1.65 -10.48
CA GLN A 68 -0.31 1.87 -11.14
C GLN A 68 -0.90 0.54 -11.61
N GLY A 69 -2.19 0.36 -11.39
CA GLY A 69 -2.93 -0.77 -11.93
C GLY A 69 -3.14 -0.68 -13.44
N VAL A 70 -3.39 -1.81 -14.06
CA VAL A 70 -3.71 -1.86 -15.49
C VAL A 70 -5.20 -1.66 -15.65
N PRO A 71 -5.65 -0.60 -16.36
CA PRO A 71 -7.06 -0.38 -16.56
C PRO A 71 -7.67 -1.51 -17.42
N ALA A 72 -8.85 -1.97 -17.04
CA ALA A 72 -9.58 -2.92 -17.86
C ALA A 72 -9.93 -2.28 -19.22
N ALA A 73 -9.48 -2.90 -20.29
CA ALA A 73 -9.79 -2.47 -21.65
C ALA A 73 -10.61 -3.53 -22.37
N PRO A 74 -11.67 -3.17 -23.10
CA PRO A 74 -12.44 -4.14 -23.88
C PRO A 74 -11.60 -4.64 -25.08
N GLY A 75 -11.65 -5.94 -25.34
CA GLY A 75 -10.93 -6.58 -26.44
C GLY A 75 -9.45 -6.86 -26.13
N THR A 76 -8.65 -7.01 -27.19
CA THR A 76 -7.19 -7.21 -27.10
C THR A 76 -6.45 -5.98 -27.66
N PRO A 77 -6.34 -4.89 -26.88
CA PRO A 77 -5.66 -3.69 -27.35
C PRO A 77 -4.16 -3.96 -27.58
N SER A 78 -3.55 -3.20 -28.51
CA SER A 78 -2.10 -3.25 -28.66
C SER A 78 -1.40 -2.72 -27.41
N ILE A 79 -0.17 -3.16 -27.17
CA ILE A 79 0.62 -2.66 -26.04
C ILE A 79 0.76 -1.12 -26.07
N HIS A 80 0.91 -0.53 -27.23
CA HIS A 80 0.97 0.92 -27.39
C HIS A 80 -0.33 1.63 -26.97
N ALA A 81 -1.50 1.04 -27.29
CA ALA A 81 -2.77 1.59 -26.84
C ALA A 81 -2.95 1.50 -25.33
N VAL A 82 -2.53 0.39 -24.74
CA VAL A 82 -2.55 0.20 -23.28
C VAL A 82 -1.60 1.21 -22.62
N HIS A 83 -0.37 1.34 -23.11
CA HIS A 83 0.62 2.27 -22.56
C HIS A 83 0.11 3.73 -22.65
N ALA A 84 -0.45 4.15 -23.79
CA ALA A 84 -1.01 5.50 -23.95
C ALA A 84 -2.18 5.76 -22.96
N ALA A 85 -3.07 4.78 -22.77
CA ALA A 85 -4.17 4.90 -21.81
C ALA A 85 -3.64 5.00 -20.36
N MET A 86 -2.64 4.20 -20.03
CA MET A 86 -1.99 4.22 -18.71
C MET A 86 -1.27 5.55 -18.46
N ALA A 87 -0.59 6.12 -19.46
CA ALA A 87 0.08 7.42 -19.32
C ALA A 87 -0.91 8.54 -18.97
N GLY A 88 -2.13 8.52 -19.50
CA GLY A 88 -3.19 9.45 -19.12
C GLY A 88 -3.60 9.32 -17.64
N VAL A 89 -3.81 8.11 -17.17
CA VAL A 89 -4.14 7.83 -15.74
C VAL A 89 -2.97 8.17 -14.83
N ASN A 90 -1.75 7.85 -15.25
CA ASN A 90 -0.53 8.17 -14.50
C ASN A 90 -0.40 9.69 -14.29
N HIS A 91 -0.54 10.45 -15.36
CA HIS A 91 -0.51 11.93 -15.28
C HIS A 91 -1.63 12.47 -14.37
N GLU A 92 -2.82 11.89 -14.43
CA GLU A 92 -3.93 12.27 -13.53
C GLU A 92 -3.58 12.00 -12.07
N LEU A 93 -3.05 10.83 -11.73
CA LEU A 93 -2.62 10.48 -10.36
C LEU A 93 -1.55 11.44 -9.84
N VAL A 94 -0.50 11.70 -10.64
CA VAL A 94 0.56 12.67 -10.30
C VAL A 94 -0.03 14.05 -10.00
N ARG A 95 -0.93 14.53 -10.87
CA ARG A 95 -1.61 15.82 -10.67
C ARG A 95 -2.49 15.83 -9.40
N LEU A 96 -3.23 14.75 -9.14
CA LEU A 96 -4.08 14.63 -7.95
C LEU A 96 -3.25 14.60 -6.67
N ILE A 97 -2.19 13.79 -6.60
CA ILE A 97 -1.26 13.75 -5.46
C ILE A 97 -0.66 15.15 -5.24
N GLY A 98 -0.24 15.82 -6.32
CA GLY A 98 0.27 17.20 -6.28
C GLY A 98 -0.75 18.20 -5.74
N SER A 99 -2.03 18.08 -6.10
CA SER A 99 -3.09 18.98 -5.62
C SER A 99 -3.36 18.85 -4.12
N HIS A 100 -2.97 17.72 -3.50
CA HIS A 100 -3.02 17.49 -2.06
C HIS A 100 -1.72 17.85 -1.33
N GLY A 101 -0.74 18.45 -2.01
CA GLY A 101 0.46 19.03 -1.40
C GLY A 101 1.70 18.14 -1.39
N ALA A 102 1.62 16.88 -1.80
CA ALA A 102 2.78 16.01 -1.96
C ALA A 102 3.39 16.19 -3.37
N LYS A 103 4.68 15.90 -3.51
CA LYS A 103 5.37 15.93 -4.81
C LYS A 103 5.36 14.54 -5.41
N ALA A 104 4.87 14.38 -6.64
CA ALA A 104 4.84 13.10 -7.33
C ALA A 104 5.50 13.17 -8.70
N ILE A 105 5.97 12.05 -9.21
CA ILE A 105 6.54 11.88 -10.54
C ILE A 105 6.02 10.60 -11.18
N GLY A 106 5.57 10.69 -12.42
CA GLY A 106 5.15 9.54 -13.22
C GLY A 106 6.34 8.97 -13.98
N ILE A 107 6.53 7.67 -13.92
CA ILE A 107 7.61 6.95 -14.61
C ILE A 107 7.14 5.58 -15.10
N ASP A 108 7.93 4.95 -15.97
CA ASP A 108 7.78 3.55 -16.38
C ASP A 108 9.14 2.82 -16.38
N GLY A 109 9.16 1.60 -16.91
CA GLY A 109 10.37 0.78 -16.93
C GLY A 109 11.53 1.32 -17.76
N HIS A 110 11.28 2.22 -18.73
CA HIS A 110 12.31 2.85 -19.55
C HIS A 110 13.06 3.92 -18.77
N ASP A 111 12.38 4.61 -17.85
CA ASP A 111 12.94 5.77 -17.17
C ASP A 111 14.14 5.40 -16.30
N GLY A 112 15.30 5.95 -16.64
CA GLY A 112 16.55 5.63 -15.94
C GLY A 112 17.01 4.18 -16.05
N GLY A 113 16.43 3.38 -16.97
CA GLY A 113 16.71 1.96 -17.07
C GLY A 113 16.16 1.13 -15.91
N LEU A 114 15.08 1.60 -15.29
CA LEU A 114 14.49 1.04 -14.07
C LEU A 114 14.19 -0.46 -14.19
N LEU A 115 13.61 -0.88 -15.32
CA LEU A 115 13.19 -2.27 -15.54
C LEU A 115 13.57 -2.77 -16.94
N VAL A 116 13.89 -4.05 -17.01
CA VAL A 116 13.94 -4.80 -18.28
C VAL A 116 13.04 -6.02 -18.13
N ALA A 117 12.09 -6.16 -19.04
CA ALA A 117 11.20 -7.31 -19.08
C ALA A 117 11.90 -8.55 -19.68
N SER A 118 11.44 -9.73 -19.31
CA SER A 118 11.88 -10.97 -19.94
C SER A 118 11.13 -11.20 -21.25
N ALA A 119 11.84 -11.46 -22.32
CA ALA A 119 11.28 -11.74 -23.65
C ALA A 119 10.48 -13.06 -23.76
N HIS A 120 10.44 -13.87 -22.71
CA HIS A 120 9.91 -15.24 -22.74
C HIS A 120 8.46 -15.37 -22.28
N SER A 121 7.68 -14.31 -22.25
CA SER A 121 6.27 -14.45 -21.93
C SER A 121 5.43 -14.54 -23.20
N ASP A 122 4.59 -15.56 -23.27
CA ASP A 122 3.47 -15.60 -24.19
C ASP A 122 2.65 -14.30 -24.01
N ARG A 123 2.15 -13.72 -25.12
CA ARG A 123 1.48 -12.39 -25.14
C ARG A 123 0.25 -12.28 -24.19
N THR A 124 -0.12 -13.37 -23.53
CA THR A 124 -1.24 -13.47 -22.59
C THR A 124 -0.80 -13.57 -21.13
N ASP A 125 0.48 -13.88 -20.86
CA ASP A 125 1.02 -13.90 -19.50
C ASP A 125 1.93 -12.69 -19.33
N THR A 126 1.65 -11.89 -18.30
CA THR A 126 2.41 -10.68 -17.98
C THR A 126 3.87 -11.04 -17.78
N SER A 127 4.74 -10.36 -18.50
CA SER A 127 6.17 -10.65 -18.54
C SER A 127 6.80 -10.62 -17.15
N ALA A 128 7.76 -11.52 -16.91
CA ALA A 128 8.62 -11.44 -15.75
C ALA A 128 9.62 -10.29 -15.92
N VAL A 129 10.08 -9.72 -14.80
CA VAL A 129 11.18 -8.76 -14.79
C VAL A 129 12.50 -9.50 -14.85
N ALA A 130 13.32 -9.22 -15.88
CA ALA A 130 14.67 -9.79 -16.06
C ALA A 130 15.72 -8.99 -15.27
N ARG A 131 15.61 -7.65 -15.26
CA ARG A 131 16.51 -6.75 -14.52
C ARG A 131 15.75 -5.62 -13.86
N PHE A 132 16.25 -5.18 -12.70
CA PHE A 132 15.79 -4.03 -11.95
C PHE A 132 17.00 -3.20 -11.54
N ASP A 133 16.97 -1.90 -11.86
CA ASP A 133 17.91 -0.90 -11.36
C ASP A 133 17.13 0.16 -10.56
N GLY A 134 17.22 0.10 -9.24
CA GLY A 134 16.52 1.02 -8.34
C GLY A 134 17.18 2.38 -8.15
N THR A 135 18.27 2.71 -8.87
CA THR A 135 19.03 3.94 -8.66
C THR A 135 18.17 5.19 -8.83
N ALA A 136 17.42 5.29 -9.93
CA ALA A 136 16.52 6.42 -10.17
C ALA A 136 15.38 6.47 -9.14
N LEU A 137 14.78 5.31 -8.82
CA LEU A 137 13.70 5.20 -7.85
C LEU A 137 14.14 5.68 -6.45
N ASN A 138 15.31 5.24 -5.99
CA ASN A 138 15.87 5.66 -4.72
C ASN A 138 16.15 7.17 -4.69
N ALA A 139 16.69 7.74 -5.77
CA ALA A 139 16.93 9.17 -5.87
C ALA A 139 15.62 9.99 -5.75
N PHE A 140 14.51 9.53 -6.31
CA PHE A 140 13.21 10.19 -6.14
C PHE A 140 12.75 10.14 -4.69
N LEU A 141 12.84 8.98 -4.03
CA LEU A 141 12.43 8.81 -2.63
C LEU A 141 13.29 9.68 -1.68
N GLU A 142 14.59 9.75 -1.90
CA GLU A 142 15.51 10.58 -1.11
C GLU A 142 15.20 12.08 -1.24
N ASN A 143 14.66 12.50 -2.38
CA ASN A 143 14.24 13.88 -2.61
C ASN A 143 12.77 14.17 -2.25
N GLY A 144 12.09 13.23 -1.59
CA GLY A 144 10.72 13.38 -1.13
C GLY A 144 9.68 13.42 -2.25
N LEU A 145 9.99 12.79 -3.40
CA LEU A 145 9.03 12.58 -4.46
C LEU A 145 8.34 11.22 -4.29
N VAL A 146 7.07 11.15 -4.65
CA VAL A 146 6.29 9.92 -4.76
C VAL A 146 6.38 9.41 -6.20
N PRO A 147 7.11 8.31 -6.47
CA PRO A 147 7.10 7.69 -7.78
C PRO A 147 5.75 7.01 -8.04
N VAL A 148 5.13 7.28 -9.18
CA VAL A 148 3.94 6.60 -9.70
C VAL A 148 4.37 5.82 -10.93
N VAL A 149 4.54 4.51 -10.78
CA VAL A 149 5.18 3.66 -11.78
C VAL A 149 4.15 2.93 -12.62
N MET A 150 4.18 3.11 -13.92
CA MET A 150 3.41 2.30 -14.86
C MET A 150 4.07 0.93 -15.03
N PRO A 151 3.32 -0.19 -14.98
CA PRO A 151 3.86 -1.53 -15.15
C PRO A 151 4.10 -1.88 -16.64
N VAL A 152 4.92 -1.08 -17.30
CA VAL A 152 5.39 -1.28 -18.67
C VAL A 152 6.91 -1.21 -18.67
N ALA A 153 7.56 -2.16 -19.34
CA ALA A 153 9.01 -2.19 -19.44
C ALA A 153 9.46 -2.74 -20.81
N PRO A 154 10.61 -2.26 -21.34
CA PRO A 154 11.20 -2.83 -22.55
C PRO A 154 11.85 -4.19 -22.24
N ASP A 155 11.95 -5.05 -23.25
CA ASP A 155 12.92 -6.15 -23.27
C ASP A 155 14.29 -5.68 -23.79
N ASP A 156 15.27 -6.60 -23.84
CA ASP A 156 16.61 -6.30 -24.38
C ASP A 156 16.61 -5.94 -25.89
N ALA A 157 15.52 -6.23 -26.62
CA ALA A 157 15.31 -5.84 -28.01
C ALA A 157 14.58 -4.49 -28.15
N GLY A 158 14.13 -3.89 -27.06
CA GLY A 158 13.39 -2.63 -27.02
C GLY A 158 11.89 -2.76 -27.28
N HIS A 159 11.33 -3.97 -27.20
CA HIS A 159 9.88 -4.15 -27.30
C HIS A 159 9.23 -3.99 -25.94
N ASP A 160 8.12 -3.25 -25.90
CA ASP A 160 7.35 -3.03 -24.68
C ASP A 160 6.59 -4.28 -24.25
N HIS A 161 6.62 -4.52 -22.95
CA HIS A 161 5.90 -5.58 -22.27
C HIS A 161 5.06 -5.01 -21.12
N LEU A 162 3.84 -5.52 -20.99
CA LEU A 162 3.00 -5.23 -19.84
C LEU A 162 3.38 -6.18 -18.71
N LEU A 163 3.60 -5.61 -17.52
CA LEU A 163 3.88 -6.36 -16.30
C LEU A 163 2.60 -6.45 -15.45
N ARG A 164 2.53 -7.43 -14.55
CA ARG A 164 1.49 -7.44 -13.53
C ARG A 164 1.85 -6.46 -12.43
N ALA A 165 0.90 -5.58 -12.11
CA ALA A 165 1.12 -4.54 -11.09
C ALA A 165 1.44 -5.14 -9.71
N GLU A 166 0.73 -6.21 -9.32
CA GLU A 166 0.95 -6.91 -8.05
C GLU A 166 2.35 -7.52 -7.97
N ARG A 167 2.82 -8.14 -9.07
CA ARG A 167 4.16 -8.71 -9.17
C ARG A 167 5.23 -7.63 -9.11
N LEU A 168 5.01 -6.52 -9.80
CA LEU A 168 5.91 -5.37 -9.77
C LEU A 168 5.95 -4.74 -8.37
N GLY A 169 4.81 -4.63 -7.70
CA GLY A 169 4.71 -4.18 -6.32
C GLY A 169 5.49 -5.08 -5.35
N SER A 170 5.33 -6.41 -5.47
CA SER A 170 6.11 -7.38 -4.70
C SER A 170 7.61 -7.21 -4.94
N LEU A 171 8.06 -7.12 -6.21
CA LEU A 171 9.46 -6.88 -6.56
C LEU A 171 9.99 -5.57 -5.95
N PHE A 172 9.27 -4.48 -6.08
CA PHE A 172 9.71 -3.20 -5.53
C PHE A 172 9.80 -3.25 -4.01
N ALA A 173 8.81 -3.86 -3.33
CA ALA A 173 8.84 -4.01 -1.89
C ALA A 173 10.08 -4.77 -1.41
N GLN A 174 10.42 -5.87 -2.08
CA GLN A 174 11.62 -6.65 -1.78
C GLN A 174 12.92 -5.86 -2.04
N ARG A 175 13.01 -5.19 -3.19
CA ARG A 175 14.25 -4.56 -3.66
C ARG A 175 14.54 -3.21 -3.02
N THR A 176 13.53 -2.49 -2.56
CA THR A 176 13.69 -1.21 -1.85
C THR A 176 13.73 -1.37 -0.34
N GLY A 177 13.55 -2.59 0.17
CA GLY A 177 13.48 -2.86 1.60
C GLY A 177 12.25 -2.23 2.24
N ALA A 178 11.13 -2.18 1.51
CA ALA A 178 9.88 -1.66 2.05
C ALA A 178 9.41 -2.50 3.24
N VAL A 179 8.94 -1.83 4.28
CA VAL A 179 8.40 -2.50 5.47
C VAL A 179 7.04 -3.11 5.21
N THR A 180 6.30 -2.52 4.27
CA THR A 180 4.92 -2.88 3.96
C THR A 180 4.66 -2.80 2.46
N LEU A 181 3.94 -3.79 1.95
CA LEU A 181 3.30 -3.79 0.64
C LEU A 181 1.78 -3.67 0.84
N VAL A 182 1.14 -2.72 0.18
CA VAL A 182 -0.33 -2.61 0.15
C VAL A 182 -0.82 -2.91 -1.26
N MET A 183 -1.76 -3.81 -1.39
CA MET A 183 -2.46 -4.06 -2.65
C MET A 183 -3.90 -3.56 -2.50
N MET A 184 -4.24 -2.50 -3.25
CA MET A 184 -5.59 -2.00 -3.33
C MET A 184 -6.37 -2.90 -4.27
N VAL A 185 -7.42 -3.53 -3.79
CA VAL A 185 -8.20 -4.52 -4.53
C VAL A 185 -9.68 -4.16 -4.50
N ASP A 186 -10.49 -4.80 -5.32
CA ASP A 186 -11.94 -4.58 -5.26
C ASP A 186 -12.60 -5.33 -4.09
N SER A 187 -13.77 -4.86 -3.68
CA SER A 187 -14.56 -5.46 -2.59
C SER A 187 -14.94 -6.93 -2.85
N ALA A 188 -15.01 -7.38 -4.12
CA ALA A 188 -15.34 -8.75 -4.45
C ALA A 188 -14.17 -9.67 -4.09
N LEU A 189 -12.95 -9.25 -4.38
CA LEU A 189 -11.74 -10.00 -4.04
C LEU A 189 -11.57 -10.08 -2.52
N LEU A 190 -11.80 -8.99 -1.79
CA LEU A 190 -11.76 -9.02 -0.32
C LEU A 190 -12.80 -9.97 0.28
N ARG A 191 -14.02 -10.04 -0.30
CA ARG A 191 -15.04 -10.99 0.15
C ARG A 191 -14.66 -12.44 -0.12
N GLU A 192 -13.97 -12.73 -1.21
CA GLU A 192 -13.44 -14.07 -1.51
C GLU A 192 -12.40 -14.50 -0.46
N LEU A 193 -11.64 -13.54 0.07
CA LEU A 193 -10.68 -13.74 1.15
C LEU A 193 -11.32 -13.67 2.56
N GLY A 194 -12.64 -13.50 2.65
CA GLY A 194 -13.35 -13.29 3.93
C GLY A 194 -13.16 -14.42 4.96
N GLU A 195 -12.81 -15.64 4.53
CA GLU A 195 -12.37 -16.72 5.42
C GLU A 195 -10.98 -16.44 6.03
N LEU A 196 -10.21 -15.54 5.40
CA LEU A 196 -8.93 -15.02 5.87
C LEU A 196 -9.08 -13.67 6.60
N ALA A 197 -10.24 -13.36 7.18
CA ALA A 197 -10.39 -12.13 7.96
C ALA A 197 -9.57 -12.22 9.25
N GLY A 198 -8.43 -11.49 9.28
CA GLY A 198 -7.51 -11.50 10.43
C GLY A 198 -6.04 -11.39 10.00
N LEU A 199 -5.16 -11.79 10.89
CA LEU A 199 -3.71 -11.88 10.67
C LEU A 199 -3.33 -13.31 10.26
N TYR A 200 -2.78 -13.47 9.07
CA TYR A 200 -2.35 -14.77 8.54
C TYR A 200 -0.85 -14.78 8.27
N GLY A 201 -0.23 -15.88 8.62
CA GLY A 201 1.17 -16.14 8.32
C GLY A 201 1.38 -16.86 6.99
N ILE A 202 2.64 -17.10 6.66
CA ILE A 202 3.05 -17.77 5.42
C ILE A 202 2.39 -19.14 5.26
N THR A 203 2.35 -19.93 6.34
CA THR A 203 1.82 -21.30 6.31
C THR A 203 0.32 -21.34 5.99
N GLU A 204 -0.44 -20.44 6.58
CA GLU A 204 -1.89 -20.34 6.33
C GLU A 204 -2.17 -19.90 4.89
N LEU A 205 -1.34 -18.99 4.33
CA LEU A 205 -1.45 -18.57 2.94
C LEU A 205 -1.10 -19.70 1.95
N GLU A 206 -0.06 -20.48 2.23
CA GLU A 206 0.31 -21.66 1.44
C GLU A 206 -0.81 -22.70 1.43
N GLN A 207 -1.42 -22.96 2.59
CA GLN A 207 -2.56 -23.85 2.71
C GLN A 207 -3.76 -23.33 1.93
N TRP A 208 -4.11 -22.06 2.08
CA TRP A 208 -5.22 -21.44 1.36
C TRP A 208 -5.03 -21.54 -0.16
N LEU A 209 -3.81 -21.27 -0.67
CA LEU A 209 -3.50 -21.42 -2.09
C LEU A 209 -3.61 -22.86 -2.59
N ALA A 210 -3.26 -23.84 -1.77
CA ALA A 210 -3.37 -25.25 -2.11
C ALA A 210 -4.85 -25.68 -2.20
N GLU A 211 -5.70 -25.13 -1.34
CA GLU A 211 -7.15 -25.41 -1.32
C GLU A 211 -7.93 -24.63 -2.39
N HIS A 212 -7.44 -23.42 -2.78
CA HIS A 212 -8.11 -22.50 -3.69
C HIS A 212 -7.24 -22.08 -4.90
N PRO A 213 -6.66 -23.02 -5.68
CA PRO A 213 -5.68 -22.67 -6.71
C PRO A 213 -6.24 -21.86 -7.87
N ALA A 214 -7.56 -21.93 -8.10
CA ALA A 214 -8.30 -21.22 -9.16
C ALA A 214 -9.08 -20.01 -8.67
N ALA A 215 -8.94 -19.61 -7.40
CA ALA A 215 -9.60 -18.44 -6.84
C ALA A 215 -9.15 -17.16 -7.56
N THR A 216 -10.06 -16.18 -7.68
CA THR A 216 -9.74 -14.87 -8.28
C THR A 216 -8.65 -14.15 -7.50
N ALA A 217 -8.62 -14.33 -6.17
CA ALA A 217 -7.62 -13.78 -5.26
C ALA A 217 -6.26 -14.50 -5.30
N ALA A 218 -6.19 -15.75 -5.83
CA ALA A 218 -4.96 -16.54 -5.81
C ALA A 218 -3.71 -15.84 -6.39
N PRO A 219 -3.79 -15.05 -7.48
CA PRO A 219 -2.65 -14.27 -7.94
C PRO A 219 -2.14 -13.25 -6.91
N CYS A 220 -3.02 -12.49 -6.27
CA CYS A 220 -2.64 -11.52 -5.23
C CYS A 220 -2.01 -12.22 -4.02
N VAL A 221 -2.59 -13.34 -3.58
CA VAL A 221 -2.05 -14.14 -2.46
C VAL A 221 -0.66 -14.71 -2.77
N ARG A 222 -0.41 -15.15 -4.02
CA ARG A 222 0.94 -15.61 -4.44
C ARG A 222 1.97 -14.51 -4.37
N GLU A 223 1.65 -13.30 -4.86
CA GLU A 223 2.57 -12.16 -4.82
C GLU A 223 2.77 -11.66 -3.38
N ALA A 224 1.75 -11.73 -2.53
CA ALA A 224 1.87 -11.46 -1.11
C ALA A 224 2.82 -12.45 -0.42
N LEU A 225 2.65 -13.74 -0.70
CA LEU A 225 3.50 -14.81 -0.17
C LEU A 225 4.95 -14.62 -0.62
N ASP A 226 5.18 -14.29 -1.90
CA ASP A 226 6.52 -14.02 -2.42
C ASP A 226 7.16 -12.81 -1.72
N ALA A 227 6.43 -11.73 -1.53
CA ALA A 227 6.91 -10.55 -0.80
C ALA A 227 7.32 -10.88 0.65
N LEU A 228 6.47 -11.61 1.38
CA LEU A 228 6.74 -12.03 2.76
C LEU A 228 7.95 -12.96 2.86
N ALA A 229 8.08 -13.93 1.93
CA ALA A 229 9.21 -14.85 1.88
C ALA A 229 10.55 -14.13 1.66
N HIS A 230 10.53 -13.01 0.95
CA HIS A 230 11.72 -12.23 0.62
C HIS A 230 11.96 -11.00 1.50
N GLY A 231 11.31 -10.90 2.66
CA GLY A 231 11.72 -9.94 3.69
C GLY A 231 10.75 -8.81 3.99
N VAL A 232 9.70 -8.62 3.20
CA VAL A 232 8.62 -7.70 3.53
C VAL A 232 7.95 -8.17 4.82
N GLN A 233 7.68 -7.25 5.75
CA GLN A 233 7.15 -7.60 7.07
C GLN A 233 5.67 -7.91 7.01
N ASN A 234 4.91 -7.03 6.33
CA ASN A 234 3.47 -7.11 6.20
C ASN A 234 3.02 -6.85 4.77
N VAL A 235 1.98 -7.56 4.36
CA VAL A 235 1.25 -7.29 3.12
C VAL A 235 -0.21 -7.05 3.48
N HIS A 236 -0.74 -5.92 3.07
CA HIS A 236 -2.11 -5.52 3.31
C HIS A 236 -2.91 -5.57 2.01
N LEU A 237 -4.16 -6.02 2.10
CA LEU A 237 -5.13 -5.88 1.03
C LEU A 237 -6.24 -4.95 1.52
N ALA A 238 -6.46 -3.83 0.83
CA ALA A 238 -7.44 -2.82 1.18
C ALA A 238 -8.39 -2.55 0.00
N ASP A 239 -9.62 -2.10 0.30
CA ASP A 239 -10.65 -1.87 -0.71
C ASP A 239 -10.44 -0.54 -1.43
N ILE A 240 -10.13 -0.58 -2.72
CA ILE A 240 -9.95 0.62 -3.54
C ILE A 240 -11.26 1.42 -3.74
N GLY A 241 -12.40 0.77 -3.61
CA GLY A 241 -13.71 1.39 -3.73
C GLY A 241 -14.15 2.19 -2.51
N GLN A 242 -13.48 2.01 -1.37
CA GLN A 242 -13.79 2.71 -0.13
C GLN A 242 -12.83 3.90 0.06
N PRO A 243 -13.35 5.14 0.18
CA PRO A 243 -12.54 6.29 0.55
C PRO A 243 -11.83 6.06 1.88
N GLU A 244 -10.61 6.57 2.02
CA GLU A 244 -9.80 6.51 3.24
C GLU A 244 -9.32 5.09 3.63
N SER A 245 -9.65 4.04 2.85
CA SER A 245 -9.32 2.65 3.20
C SER A 245 -7.81 2.40 3.32
N LEU A 246 -6.99 3.07 2.53
CA LEU A 246 -5.52 2.98 2.63
C LEU A 246 -5.02 3.57 3.95
N ILE A 247 -5.60 4.69 4.37
CA ILE A 247 -5.24 5.34 5.64
C ILE A 247 -5.78 4.55 6.82
N ASP A 248 -7.03 4.09 6.74
CA ASP A 248 -7.62 3.25 7.79
C ASP A 248 -6.80 1.98 8.00
N GLU A 249 -6.35 1.35 6.93
CA GLU A 249 -5.56 0.12 6.99
C GLU A 249 -4.17 0.34 7.61
N LEU A 250 -3.51 1.44 7.29
CA LEU A 250 -2.13 1.68 7.71
C LEU A 250 -1.99 2.46 9.01
N LEU A 251 -3.00 3.27 9.38
CA LEU A 251 -2.91 4.22 10.48
C LEU A 251 -3.93 3.99 11.59
N THR A 252 -4.67 2.87 11.55
CA THR A 252 -5.60 2.49 12.63
C THR A 252 -5.33 1.08 13.15
N GLU A 253 -5.78 0.82 14.38
CA GLU A 253 -5.61 -0.49 15.03
C GLU A 253 -6.57 -1.54 14.45
N GLU A 254 -7.75 -1.10 14.03
CA GLU A 254 -8.78 -2.00 13.50
C GLU A 254 -8.50 -2.40 12.06
N GLY A 255 -7.93 -1.48 11.25
CA GLY A 255 -7.81 -1.65 9.80
C GLY A 255 -9.15 -1.79 9.09
N SER A 256 -9.14 -1.85 7.77
CA SER A 256 -10.35 -2.05 6.96
C SER A 256 -10.23 -3.21 5.96
N GLY A 257 -9.09 -3.89 5.96
CA GLY A 257 -8.72 -4.92 4.99
C GLY A 257 -8.29 -6.25 5.59
N VAL A 258 -7.41 -6.93 4.89
CA VAL A 258 -6.80 -8.20 5.30
C VAL A 258 -5.29 -8.02 5.40
N VAL A 259 -4.68 -8.53 6.47
CA VAL A 259 -3.24 -8.42 6.71
C VAL A 259 -2.57 -9.78 6.69
N PHE A 260 -1.56 -9.90 5.87
CA PHE A 260 -0.65 -11.04 5.85
C PHE A 260 0.70 -10.64 6.47
N CYS A 261 1.23 -11.43 7.37
CA CYS A 261 2.48 -11.12 8.06
C CYS A 261 3.48 -12.28 7.99
N ARG A 262 4.76 -11.90 7.98
CA ARG A 262 5.87 -12.86 7.90
C ARG A 262 5.97 -13.79 9.11
N ARG A 263 5.61 -13.30 10.30
CA ARG A 263 5.58 -14.08 11.54
C ARG A 263 4.15 -14.47 11.86
N GLY A 264 3.95 -15.74 12.25
CA GLY A 264 2.60 -16.25 12.56
C GLY A 264 1.89 -15.43 13.66
N ASN A 265 0.59 -15.56 13.66
CA ASN A 265 -0.43 -14.77 14.37
C ASN A 265 -0.19 -14.55 15.89
N THR A 266 0.47 -15.47 16.59
CA THR A 266 0.57 -15.45 18.07
C THR A 266 1.58 -14.44 18.60
N ASP A 267 2.68 -14.22 17.89
CA ASP A 267 3.76 -13.37 18.38
C ASP A 267 3.58 -11.89 17.99
N LEU A 268 3.06 -11.62 16.79
CA LEU A 268 2.90 -10.26 16.28
C LEU A 268 1.75 -9.51 16.94
N LEU A 269 0.60 -10.17 17.19
CA LEU A 269 -0.49 -9.56 17.96
C LEU A 269 -0.03 -9.22 19.39
N ALA A 270 0.79 -10.06 20.00
CA ALA A 270 1.33 -9.80 21.32
C ALA A 270 2.37 -8.65 21.30
N GLU A 271 3.22 -8.58 20.27
CA GLU A 271 4.26 -7.57 20.13
C GLU A 271 3.67 -6.22 19.71
N THR A 272 2.74 -6.22 18.77
CA THR A 272 2.00 -5.03 18.34
C THR A 272 1.16 -4.48 19.50
N ARG A 273 0.44 -5.33 20.23
CA ARG A 273 -0.30 -4.92 21.42
C ARG A 273 0.61 -4.38 22.52
N ARG A 274 1.80 -4.96 22.74
CA ARG A 274 2.79 -4.45 23.70
C ARG A 274 3.32 -3.09 23.24
N TYR A 275 3.71 -2.96 21.98
CA TYR A 275 4.20 -1.70 21.43
C TYR A 275 3.17 -0.57 21.57
N PHE A 276 1.89 -0.84 21.29
CA PHE A 276 0.81 0.14 21.43
C PHE A 276 0.42 0.40 22.89
N ALA A 277 0.46 -0.61 23.74
CA ALA A 277 0.24 -0.43 25.17
C ALA A 277 1.33 0.45 25.81
N ASP A 278 2.60 0.24 25.42
CA ASP A 278 3.74 1.03 25.89
C ASP A 278 3.68 2.46 25.33
N SER A 279 3.38 2.64 24.04
CA SER A 279 3.22 3.97 23.43
C SER A 279 2.03 4.75 24.00
N ALA A 280 0.91 4.09 24.26
CA ALA A 280 -0.27 4.68 24.88
C ALA A 280 -0.03 5.01 26.38
N SER A 281 0.85 4.30 27.07
CA SER A 281 1.25 4.63 28.43
C SER A 281 2.12 5.88 28.47
N VAL A 282 3.11 6.00 27.55
CA VAL A 282 3.98 7.19 27.42
C VAL A 282 3.15 8.44 27.10
N LEU A 283 2.16 8.34 26.22
CA LEU A 283 1.26 9.46 25.91
C LEU A 283 0.37 9.83 27.11
N ARG A 284 -0.16 8.84 27.85
CA ARG A 284 -0.95 9.10 29.09
C ARG A 284 -0.12 9.75 30.17
N ASP A 285 1.11 9.31 30.35
CA ASP A 285 2.01 9.85 31.37
C ASP A 285 2.50 11.26 30.96
N GLY A 286 2.75 11.54 29.70
CA GLY A 286 3.06 12.87 29.16
C GLY A 286 1.91 13.85 29.36
N PHE A 287 0.67 13.48 29.06
CA PHE A 287 -0.52 14.31 29.30
C PHE A 287 -0.80 14.57 30.79
N ASN A 288 -0.56 13.58 31.64
CA ASN A 288 -0.74 13.76 33.11
C ASN A 288 0.32 14.67 33.74
N VAL A 289 1.52 14.78 33.18
CA VAL A 289 2.56 15.70 33.65
C VAL A 289 2.19 17.16 33.33
N GLU A 290 1.66 17.42 32.12
CA GLU A 290 1.23 18.77 31.77
C GLU A 290 -0.01 19.25 32.56
N GLN A 291 -0.99 18.37 32.81
CA GLN A 291 -2.14 18.74 33.64
C GLN A 291 -1.77 19.05 35.10
N LYS A 292 -0.72 18.47 35.64
CA LYS A 292 -0.25 18.80 37.00
C LYS A 292 0.51 20.13 37.08
N GLN A 293 1.03 20.63 35.97
CA GLN A 293 1.70 21.94 35.93
C GLN A 293 0.73 23.12 35.69
N VAL A 294 -0.43 22.90 35.09
CA VAL A 294 -1.42 23.95 34.78
C VAL A 294 -2.32 24.28 36.00
N VAL A 295 -2.29 23.49 37.05
CA VAL A 295 -3.11 23.75 38.29
C VAL A 295 -2.32 24.52 39.37
N ARG A 296 -1.19 25.12 39.04
CA ARG A 296 -0.42 26.00 39.98
C ARG A 296 -0.08 27.34 39.34
N PHE A 297 -1.15 28.11 39.01
CA PHE A 297 -1.06 29.58 38.97
C PHE A 297 -2.42 30.16 39.33
#